data_133013966b9296f4b1bdb2fbd4883650
#
_entry.id   133013966b9296f4b1bdb2fbd4883650
#
_cell.length_a   1.000
_cell.length_b   1.000
_cell.length_c   1.000
_cell.angle_alpha   90.00
_cell.angle_beta   90.00
_cell.angle_gamma   90.00
#
_symmetry.space_group_name_H-M   'P 1'
#
loop_
_entity.id
_entity.type
_entity.pdbx_description
1 polymer ?
#
loop_
_entity_poly.entity_id
_entity_poly.type
_entity_poly.pdbx_seq_one_letter_code
_entity_poly.pdbx_strand_id
1 'polypeptide(L)'
;MNREVLQASKNEANASAENRGSRLRNPREIEECLEGKRLYGDEFSGDEVAAWFADEKEATTEIRGPDWQYKYHELNQFHAYERLPSRRFSNVLSLGGGDGSELLPIMDSLDRVTILESSENLRPAIKAQYVLPEPDGSIPFPDKTFDLITCLSVLHHIPNVSRVVREIYRCASAGGFVLLREPTISMGDWRKPREGLSKHERGIPLHLMRQLIQEVGFKVVSERRFCFAPIMYLNRKLKKNFYGSRLTLRLDSMLCKLPIWNRRYHAETALEKFRPSGVFYVLTK
;
A
#
# COMPACT_ATOMS: atom_id res chain seq x y z
N MET A 1 -22.21 26.19 26.70
CA MET A 1 -22.46 24.80 26.29
C MET A 1 -21.27 24.00 26.79
N ASN A 2 -21.50 23.10 27.77
CA ASN A 2 -20.45 22.47 28.59
C ASN A 2 -19.56 21.52 27.79
N ARG A 3 -18.24 21.55 28.05
CA ARG A 3 -17.26 20.60 27.47
C ARG A 3 -17.64 19.13 27.68
N GLU A 4 -18.31 18.80 28.77
CA GLU A 4 -18.82 17.44 29.07
C GLU A 4 -19.91 16.97 28.12
N VAL A 5 -20.80 17.86 27.66
CA VAL A 5 -21.88 17.53 26.70
C VAL A 5 -21.28 17.28 25.30
N LEU A 6 -20.22 18.02 24.91
CA LEU A 6 -19.49 17.79 23.65
C LEU A 6 -18.68 16.48 23.69
N GLN A 7 -18.13 16.12 24.84
CA GLN A 7 -17.40 14.89 25.05
C GLN A 7 -18.35 13.67 25.08
N ALA A 8 -19.51 13.79 25.72
CA ALA A 8 -20.51 12.74 25.71
C ALA A 8 -21.08 12.50 24.29
N SER A 9 -21.38 13.55 23.53
CA SER A 9 -21.89 13.42 22.16
C SER A 9 -20.84 12.85 21.22
N LYS A 10 -19.55 13.14 21.39
CA LYS A 10 -18.44 12.50 20.66
C LYS A 10 -18.28 11.03 21.04
N ASN A 11 -18.44 10.68 22.30
CA ASN A 11 -18.36 9.29 22.76
C ASN A 11 -19.57 8.47 22.29
N GLU A 12 -20.78 9.04 22.25
CA GLU A 12 -21.98 8.39 21.68
C GLU A 12 -21.88 8.28 20.14
N ALA A 13 -21.36 9.28 19.45
CA ALA A 13 -21.10 9.22 18.01
C ALA A 13 -20.02 8.17 17.67
N ASN A 14 -18.96 8.07 18.46
CA ASN A 14 -17.94 7.03 18.32
C ASN A 14 -18.49 5.64 18.65
N ALA A 15 -19.27 5.46 19.71
CA ALA A 15 -19.90 4.19 20.06
C ALA A 15 -20.93 3.75 19.00
N SER A 16 -21.66 4.70 18.40
CA SER A 16 -22.60 4.41 17.30
C SER A 16 -21.91 4.16 15.96
N ALA A 17 -20.74 4.73 15.73
CA ALA A 17 -19.87 4.44 14.58
C ALA A 17 -19.15 3.08 14.72
N GLU A 18 -18.70 2.75 15.94
CA GLU A 18 -18.14 1.42 16.25
C GLU A 18 -19.16 0.29 16.03
N ASN A 19 -20.44 0.55 16.27
CA ASN A 19 -21.51 -0.46 16.11
C ASN A 19 -22.06 -0.55 14.68
N ARG A 20 -21.74 0.40 13.78
CA ARG A 20 -22.14 0.37 12.36
C ARG A 20 -21.08 -0.19 11.41
N GLY A 21 -19.80 -0.20 11.79
CA GLY A 21 -18.70 -0.55 10.90
C GLY A 21 -18.07 -1.91 11.13
N SER A 22 -18.54 -2.71 12.07
CA SER A 22 -17.91 -3.99 12.42
C SER A 22 -18.99 -5.02 12.74
N ARG A 23 -19.66 -5.54 11.72
CA ARG A 23 -20.06 -6.94 11.80
C ARG A 23 -18.78 -7.75 11.78
N LEU A 24 -18.14 -7.86 12.96
CA LEU A 24 -17.09 -8.84 13.19
C LEU A 24 -17.70 -10.18 12.80
N ARG A 25 -17.32 -10.63 11.61
CA ARG A 25 -17.62 -11.95 11.10
C ARG A 25 -17.14 -12.96 12.15
N ASN A 26 -17.61 -14.17 12.06
CA ASN A 26 -17.27 -15.28 12.90
C ASN A 26 -15.81 -15.20 13.40
N PRO A 27 -15.49 -15.38 14.69
CA PRO A 27 -14.12 -15.36 15.24
C PRO A 27 -13.12 -16.19 14.44
N ARG A 28 -13.56 -17.30 13.84
CA ARG A 28 -12.76 -18.16 12.98
C ARG A 28 -12.31 -17.44 11.69
N GLU A 29 -13.15 -16.64 11.08
CA GLU A 29 -12.78 -15.88 9.85
C GLU A 29 -11.72 -14.83 10.16
N ILE A 30 -11.81 -14.19 11.31
CA ILE A 30 -10.80 -13.22 11.76
C ILE A 30 -9.46 -13.91 12.01
N GLU A 31 -9.47 -15.10 12.60
CA GLU A 31 -8.26 -15.90 12.82
C GLU A 31 -7.63 -16.30 11.48
N GLU A 32 -8.41 -16.76 10.52
CA GLU A 32 -7.96 -17.05 9.16
C GLU A 32 -7.31 -15.84 8.48
N CYS A 33 -7.87 -14.64 8.70
CA CYS A 33 -7.28 -13.40 8.20
C CYS A 33 -5.95 -13.07 8.92
N LEU A 34 -5.85 -13.23 10.24
CA LEU A 34 -4.62 -13.02 11.01
C LEU A 34 -3.55 -14.04 10.65
N GLU A 35 -3.93 -15.27 10.36
CA GLU A 35 -3.01 -16.29 9.83
C GLU A 35 -2.57 -16.01 8.38
N GLY A 36 -3.24 -15.08 7.71
CA GLY A 36 -2.98 -14.74 6.31
C GLY A 36 -3.60 -15.70 5.30
N LYS A 37 -4.52 -16.57 5.72
CA LYS A 37 -5.24 -17.52 4.84
C LYS A 37 -6.26 -16.80 3.97
N ARG A 38 -6.81 -15.70 4.46
CA ARG A 38 -7.74 -14.81 3.76
C ARG A 38 -7.27 -13.37 3.85
N LEU A 39 -7.64 -12.54 2.88
CA LEU A 39 -7.34 -11.11 2.92
C LEU A 39 -8.50 -10.37 3.59
N TYR A 40 -8.23 -9.78 4.74
CA TYR A 40 -9.22 -9.01 5.48
C TYR A 40 -9.72 -7.82 4.64
N GLY A 41 -11.03 -7.72 4.48
CA GLY A 41 -11.70 -6.66 3.73
C GLY A 41 -12.01 -7.00 2.27
N ASP A 42 -11.40 -8.02 1.69
CA ASP A 42 -11.55 -8.32 0.25
C ASP A 42 -12.97 -8.77 -0.16
N GLU A 43 -13.74 -9.27 0.81
CA GLU A 43 -15.13 -9.71 0.63
C GLU A 43 -16.16 -8.75 1.25
N PHE A 44 -15.77 -7.51 1.52
CA PHE A 44 -16.67 -6.52 2.11
C PHE A 44 -17.75 -6.08 1.11
N SER A 45 -18.94 -5.79 1.64
CA SER A 45 -20.03 -5.16 0.89
C SER A 45 -19.66 -3.73 0.46
N GLY A 46 -20.41 -3.17 -0.48
CA GLY A 46 -20.22 -1.79 -0.92
C GLY A 46 -20.24 -0.77 0.22
N ASP A 47 -21.15 -0.93 1.17
CA ASP A 47 -21.27 -0.04 2.33
C ASP A 47 -20.05 -0.15 3.27
N GLU A 48 -19.55 -1.37 3.50
CA GLU A 48 -18.35 -1.60 4.30
C GLU A 48 -17.09 -1.04 3.62
N VAL A 49 -17.00 -1.16 2.30
CA VAL A 49 -15.91 -0.58 1.49
C VAL A 49 -15.96 0.94 1.55
N ALA A 50 -17.14 1.56 1.42
CA ALA A 50 -17.30 3.00 1.50
C ALA A 50 -16.97 3.55 2.90
N ALA A 51 -17.37 2.85 3.97
CA ALA A 51 -17.02 3.22 5.33
C ALA A 51 -15.50 3.13 5.58
N TRP A 52 -14.85 2.06 5.12
CA TRP A 52 -13.40 1.94 5.20
C TRP A 52 -12.68 3.07 4.44
N PHE A 53 -13.12 3.37 3.21
CA PHE A 53 -12.54 4.45 2.42
C PHE A 53 -12.61 5.80 3.14
N ALA A 54 -13.73 6.11 3.79
CA ALA A 54 -13.90 7.34 4.56
C ALA A 54 -12.93 7.40 5.76
N ASP A 55 -12.82 6.32 6.53
CA ASP A 55 -11.90 6.21 7.68
C ASP A 55 -10.43 6.41 7.22
N GLU A 56 -10.01 5.80 6.11
CA GLU A 56 -8.63 5.90 5.59
C GLU A 56 -8.33 7.28 5.00
N LYS A 57 -9.30 7.93 4.35
CA LYS A 57 -9.16 9.31 3.85
C LYS A 57 -8.89 10.28 4.99
N GLU A 58 -9.62 10.17 6.11
CA GLU A 58 -9.41 10.98 7.30
C GLU A 58 -8.02 10.74 7.91
N ALA A 59 -7.65 9.48 8.15
CA ALA A 59 -6.38 9.10 8.73
C ALA A 59 -5.17 9.56 7.89
N THR A 60 -5.25 9.45 6.56
CA THR A 60 -4.17 9.89 5.65
C THR A 60 -3.95 11.39 5.72
N THR A 61 -5.03 12.17 5.86
CA THR A 61 -4.97 13.63 5.98
C THR A 61 -4.27 14.06 7.28
N GLU A 62 -4.50 13.33 8.37
CA GLU A 62 -3.86 13.59 9.66
C GLU A 62 -2.37 13.22 9.68
N ILE A 63 -1.99 12.12 9.04
CA ILE A 63 -0.61 11.60 9.04
C ILE A 63 0.31 12.45 8.15
N ARG A 64 -0.19 13.00 7.05
CA ARG A 64 0.58 13.84 6.11
C ARG A 64 0.52 15.31 6.51
N GLY A 65 1.24 15.69 7.56
CA GLY A 65 1.42 17.10 7.95
C GLY A 65 2.20 17.93 6.91
N PRO A 66 2.28 19.29 7.09
CA PRO A 66 2.90 20.20 6.12
C PRO A 66 4.40 19.95 5.87
N ASP A 67 5.07 19.29 6.80
CA ASP A 67 6.51 18.95 6.72
C ASP A 67 6.77 17.54 6.19
N TRP A 68 5.73 16.86 5.74
CA TRP A 68 5.88 15.51 5.21
C TRP A 68 6.72 15.51 3.93
N GLN A 69 7.71 14.60 3.88
CA GLN A 69 8.59 14.44 2.73
C GLN A 69 8.64 12.97 2.32
N TYR A 70 8.60 12.72 1.03
CA TYR A 70 8.77 11.40 0.48
C TYR A 70 10.20 10.89 0.69
N LYS A 71 10.36 9.71 1.30
CA LYS A 71 11.68 9.19 1.74
C LYS A 71 12.12 7.92 1.02
N TYR A 72 11.37 7.48 0.00
CA TYR A 72 11.57 6.15 -0.61
C TYR A 72 12.15 6.20 -2.03
N HIS A 73 12.73 7.33 -2.48
CA HIS A 73 13.27 7.48 -3.82
C HIS A 73 14.32 6.41 -4.14
N GLU A 74 15.36 6.25 -3.31
CA GLU A 74 16.41 5.25 -3.51
C GLU A 74 15.88 3.81 -3.45
N LEU A 75 14.91 3.56 -2.56
CA LEU A 75 14.25 2.26 -2.44
C LEU A 75 13.50 1.91 -3.73
N ASN A 76 12.69 2.84 -4.26
CA ASN A 76 11.95 2.65 -5.50
C ASN A 76 12.91 2.51 -6.70
N GLN A 77 13.95 3.35 -6.76
CA GLN A 77 14.97 3.29 -7.81
C GLN A 77 15.61 1.89 -7.85
N PHE A 78 16.10 1.41 -6.72
CA PHE A 78 16.82 0.15 -6.63
C PHE A 78 15.94 -1.08 -6.89
N HIS A 79 14.69 -1.10 -6.40
CA HIS A 79 13.85 -2.28 -6.49
C HIS A 79 12.93 -2.31 -7.71
N ALA A 80 12.56 -1.13 -8.25
CA ALA A 80 11.56 -1.03 -9.31
C ALA A 80 12.06 -0.27 -10.55
N TYR A 81 12.44 1.00 -10.45
CA TYR A 81 12.70 1.84 -11.62
C TYR A 81 13.89 1.35 -12.46
N GLU A 82 14.96 0.84 -11.85
CA GLU A 82 16.09 0.21 -12.56
C GLU A 82 15.72 -1.08 -13.33
N ARG A 83 14.50 -1.57 -13.18
CA ARG A 83 13.98 -2.75 -13.87
C ARG A 83 13.08 -2.39 -15.05
N LEU A 84 12.72 -1.13 -15.16
CA LEU A 84 11.96 -0.64 -16.30
C LEU A 84 12.87 -0.60 -17.55
N PRO A 85 12.31 -0.81 -18.75
CA PRO A 85 13.06 -0.62 -19.99
C PRO A 85 13.45 0.84 -20.17
N SER A 86 14.56 1.08 -20.84
CA SER A 86 15.04 2.42 -21.21
C SER A 86 14.17 2.98 -22.35
N ARG A 87 12.96 3.44 -22.03
CA ARG A 87 12.03 4.08 -22.96
C ARG A 87 11.22 5.18 -22.26
N ARG A 88 10.55 6.00 -23.04
CA ARG A 88 9.54 6.93 -22.51
C ARG A 88 8.22 6.20 -22.26
N PHE A 89 7.48 6.70 -21.27
CA PHE A 89 6.12 6.26 -20.95
C PHE A 89 5.16 7.42 -21.27
N SER A 90 4.23 7.16 -22.18
CA SER A 90 3.35 8.18 -22.73
C SER A 90 2.17 8.53 -21.83
N ASN A 91 1.64 7.52 -21.13
CA ASN A 91 0.52 7.66 -20.21
C ASN A 91 0.80 6.92 -18.91
N VAL A 92 0.99 7.67 -17.85
CA VAL A 92 1.36 7.13 -16.53
C VAL A 92 0.24 7.36 -15.53
N LEU A 93 -0.12 6.31 -14.79
CA LEU A 93 -1.02 6.37 -13.65
C LEU A 93 -0.25 6.12 -12.36
N SER A 94 -0.35 7.01 -11.39
CA SER A 94 0.11 6.78 -10.03
C SER A 94 -1.10 6.64 -9.10
N LEU A 95 -1.35 5.43 -8.60
CA LEU A 95 -2.37 5.15 -7.60
C LEU A 95 -1.84 5.55 -6.21
N GLY A 96 -2.59 6.39 -5.49
CA GLY A 96 -2.21 6.85 -4.16
C GLY A 96 -0.86 7.57 -4.14
N GLY A 97 -0.46 8.17 -5.26
CA GLY A 97 0.86 8.76 -5.47
C GLY A 97 1.13 10.04 -4.68
N GLY A 98 0.18 10.46 -3.86
CA GLY A 98 0.33 11.65 -3.04
C GLY A 98 0.59 12.91 -3.88
N ASP A 99 1.64 13.63 -3.54
CA ASP A 99 2.10 14.83 -4.25
C ASP A 99 2.84 14.52 -5.57
N GLY A 100 3.02 13.25 -5.90
CA GLY A 100 3.77 12.79 -7.07
C GLY A 100 5.28 12.68 -6.89
N SER A 101 5.81 13.01 -5.71
CA SER A 101 7.26 12.95 -5.42
C SER A 101 7.87 11.57 -5.69
N GLU A 102 7.07 10.50 -5.60
CA GLU A 102 7.56 9.14 -5.87
C GLU A 102 8.12 8.99 -7.30
N LEU A 103 7.60 9.75 -8.27
CA LEU A 103 7.97 9.68 -9.68
C LEU A 103 9.17 10.54 -10.06
N LEU A 104 9.64 11.43 -9.17
CA LEU A 104 10.79 12.33 -9.45
C LEU A 104 12.01 11.61 -10.04
N PRO A 105 12.41 10.40 -9.59
CA PRO A 105 13.58 9.72 -10.13
C PRO A 105 13.48 9.33 -11.61
N ILE A 106 12.27 9.29 -12.18
CA ILE A 106 12.02 8.86 -13.57
C ILE A 106 11.29 9.90 -14.40
N MET A 107 11.10 11.13 -13.87
CA MET A 107 10.31 12.18 -14.53
C MET A 107 10.71 12.47 -15.97
N ASP A 108 12.01 12.44 -16.29
CA ASP A 108 12.52 12.67 -17.64
C ASP A 108 12.03 11.63 -18.67
N SER A 109 11.55 10.49 -18.18
CA SER A 109 11.03 9.38 -18.99
C SER A 109 9.50 9.38 -19.09
N LEU A 110 8.80 10.35 -18.48
CA LEU A 110 7.34 10.40 -18.41
C LEU A 110 6.79 11.55 -19.25
N ASP A 111 5.72 11.31 -20.03
CA ASP A 111 5.07 12.36 -20.83
C ASP A 111 3.84 12.92 -20.10
N ARG A 112 2.82 12.11 -19.88
CA ARG A 112 1.58 12.50 -19.20
C ARG A 112 1.42 11.69 -17.92
N VAL A 113 1.25 12.40 -16.82
CA VAL A 113 1.07 11.78 -15.50
C VAL A 113 -0.33 12.09 -14.97
N THR A 114 -1.04 11.06 -14.57
CA THR A 114 -2.28 11.13 -13.81
C THR A 114 -2.04 10.55 -12.43
N ILE A 115 -2.48 11.23 -11.38
CA ILE A 115 -2.41 10.78 -10.00
C ILE A 115 -3.82 10.56 -9.48
N LEU A 116 -4.13 9.34 -9.08
CA LEU A 116 -5.39 8.98 -8.44
C LEU A 116 -5.16 9.02 -6.92
N GLU A 117 -5.66 10.08 -6.28
CA GLU A 117 -5.36 10.37 -4.87
C GLU A 117 -6.60 10.89 -4.13
N SER A 118 -6.85 10.35 -2.93
CA SER A 118 -8.00 10.71 -2.10
C SER A 118 -7.83 12.02 -1.32
N SER A 119 -6.59 12.44 -1.08
CA SER A 119 -6.28 13.65 -0.32
C SER A 119 -6.36 14.90 -1.20
N GLU A 120 -7.23 15.84 -0.85
CA GLU A 120 -7.48 17.06 -1.61
C GLU A 120 -6.51 18.21 -1.25
N ASN A 121 -5.78 18.10 -0.14
CA ASN A 121 -4.95 19.19 0.42
C ASN A 121 -3.46 19.06 0.07
N LEU A 122 -3.10 18.20 -0.86
CA LEU A 122 -1.71 17.99 -1.25
C LEU A 122 -1.19 19.14 -2.14
N ARG A 123 0.05 19.54 -1.89
CA ARG A 123 0.79 20.44 -2.80
C ARG A 123 1.51 19.58 -3.82
N PRO A 124 1.14 19.67 -5.13
CA PRO A 124 1.80 18.88 -6.17
C PRO A 124 3.31 19.17 -6.23
N ALA A 125 4.13 18.12 -6.20
CA ALA A 125 5.57 18.20 -6.41
C ALA A 125 5.96 18.14 -7.91
N ILE A 126 5.02 17.64 -8.74
CA ILE A 126 5.18 17.47 -10.18
C ILE A 126 3.95 18.01 -10.93
N LYS A 127 4.12 18.29 -12.22
CA LYS A 127 2.97 18.58 -13.09
C LYS A 127 2.24 17.29 -13.43
N ALA A 128 1.01 17.13 -12.93
CA ALA A 128 0.16 15.96 -13.14
C ALA A 128 -1.32 16.36 -13.17
N GLN A 129 -2.14 15.48 -13.74
CA GLN A 129 -3.58 15.54 -13.59
C GLN A 129 -3.96 14.79 -12.30
N TYR A 130 -4.69 15.44 -11.40
CA TYR A 130 -5.20 14.81 -10.19
C TYR A 130 -6.65 14.39 -10.39
N VAL A 131 -6.97 13.17 -10.00
CA VAL A 131 -8.31 12.57 -10.10
C VAL A 131 -8.63 11.91 -8.76
N LEU A 132 -9.86 12.09 -8.27
CA LEU A 132 -10.31 11.41 -7.06
C LEU A 132 -10.59 9.93 -7.36
N PRO A 133 -10.20 9.01 -6.47
CA PRO A 133 -10.53 7.59 -6.61
C PRO A 133 -12.02 7.34 -6.32
N GLU A 134 -12.58 6.35 -7.01
CA GLU A 134 -13.90 5.86 -6.69
C GLU A 134 -13.86 5.01 -5.40
N PRO A 135 -14.81 5.20 -4.46
CA PRO A 135 -14.82 4.46 -3.19
C PRO A 135 -14.91 2.95 -3.37
N ASP A 136 -15.51 2.47 -4.44
CA ASP A 136 -15.66 1.05 -4.76
C ASP A 136 -14.38 0.40 -5.32
N GLY A 137 -13.29 1.17 -5.48
CA GLY A 137 -12.01 0.73 -6.01
C GLY A 137 -11.94 0.62 -7.53
N SER A 138 -12.95 1.09 -8.26
CA SER A 138 -12.88 1.22 -9.72
C SER A 138 -11.92 2.36 -10.12
N ILE A 139 -11.25 2.17 -11.25
CA ILE A 139 -10.36 3.19 -11.83
C ILE A 139 -11.11 3.87 -12.98
N PRO A 140 -11.42 5.20 -12.88
CA PRO A 140 -12.31 5.90 -13.82
C PRO A 140 -11.63 6.21 -15.17
N PHE A 141 -11.00 5.22 -15.76
CA PHE A 141 -10.35 5.31 -17.06
C PHE A 141 -10.68 4.10 -17.94
N PRO A 142 -10.66 4.25 -19.27
CA PRO A 142 -10.87 3.14 -20.20
C PRO A 142 -9.81 2.04 -20.06
N ASP A 143 -10.12 0.88 -20.61
CA ASP A 143 -9.20 -0.25 -20.73
C ASP A 143 -7.94 0.16 -21.49
N LYS A 144 -6.80 -0.42 -21.09
CA LYS A 144 -5.52 -0.29 -21.82
C LYS A 144 -5.04 1.16 -22.01
N THR A 145 -5.35 2.05 -21.06
CA THR A 145 -5.02 3.48 -21.15
C THR A 145 -3.55 3.76 -20.80
N PHE A 146 -2.97 3.05 -19.83
CA PHE A 146 -1.68 3.41 -19.25
C PHE A 146 -0.58 2.42 -19.62
N ASP A 147 0.57 2.93 -20.03
CA ASP A 147 1.77 2.13 -20.34
C ASP A 147 2.75 2.02 -19.14
N LEU A 148 2.51 2.79 -18.08
CA LEU A 148 3.10 2.60 -16.76
C LEU A 148 2.05 2.88 -15.68
N ILE A 149 1.92 1.98 -14.71
CA ILE A 149 1.11 2.19 -13.50
C ILE A 149 1.99 1.98 -12.28
N THR A 150 1.99 2.94 -11.35
CA THR A 150 2.62 2.78 -10.03
C THR A 150 1.55 2.67 -8.95
N CYS A 151 1.74 1.75 -7.99
CA CYS A 151 0.92 1.57 -6.81
C CYS A 151 1.85 1.19 -5.66
N LEU A 152 2.41 2.21 -4.99
CA LEU A 152 3.55 2.05 -4.10
C LEU A 152 3.14 2.30 -2.64
N SER A 153 2.81 1.24 -1.92
CA SER A 153 2.29 1.28 -0.55
C SER A 153 0.90 1.92 -0.47
N VAL A 154 -0.05 1.34 -1.18
CA VAL A 154 -1.43 1.83 -1.29
C VAL A 154 -2.46 0.74 -1.01
N LEU A 155 -2.27 -0.46 -1.58
CA LEU A 155 -3.26 -1.53 -1.47
C LEU A 155 -3.51 -1.99 -0.03
N HIS A 156 -2.54 -1.78 0.87
CA HIS A 156 -2.71 -2.12 2.28
C HIS A 156 -3.66 -1.18 3.04
N HIS A 157 -4.04 -0.05 2.44
CA HIS A 157 -5.10 0.86 2.91
C HIS A 157 -6.47 0.56 2.28
N ILE A 158 -6.55 -0.33 1.28
CA ILE A 158 -7.75 -0.59 0.49
C ILE A 158 -8.35 -1.95 0.90
N PRO A 159 -9.67 -2.06 1.19
CA PRO A 159 -10.28 -3.33 1.60
C PRO A 159 -10.31 -4.35 0.45
N ASN A 160 -10.89 -4.00 -0.67
CA ASN A 160 -11.19 -4.85 -1.83
C ASN A 160 -10.01 -4.94 -2.82
N VAL A 161 -8.85 -5.39 -2.33
CA VAL A 161 -7.58 -5.45 -3.07
C VAL A 161 -7.70 -6.21 -4.38
N SER A 162 -8.40 -7.35 -4.38
CA SER A 162 -8.56 -8.17 -5.58
C SER A 162 -9.27 -7.42 -6.70
N ARG A 163 -10.25 -6.57 -6.38
CA ARG A 163 -10.92 -5.71 -7.35
C ARG A 163 -9.96 -4.68 -7.91
N VAL A 164 -9.24 -3.96 -7.04
CA VAL A 164 -8.31 -2.91 -7.47
C VAL A 164 -7.18 -3.46 -8.34
N VAL A 165 -6.64 -4.64 -8.02
CA VAL A 165 -5.60 -5.28 -8.86
C VAL A 165 -6.14 -5.68 -10.23
N ARG A 166 -7.42 -6.13 -10.33
CA ARG A 166 -8.07 -6.37 -11.63
C ARG A 166 -8.26 -5.07 -12.41
N GLU A 167 -8.63 -3.98 -11.76
CA GLU A 167 -8.75 -2.66 -12.38
C GLU A 167 -7.40 -2.12 -12.89
N ILE A 168 -6.32 -2.29 -12.11
CA ILE A 168 -4.95 -1.99 -12.55
C ILE A 168 -4.63 -2.78 -13.83
N TYR A 169 -4.93 -4.08 -13.85
CA TYR A 169 -4.72 -4.90 -15.04
C TYR A 169 -5.58 -4.42 -16.22
N ARG A 170 -6.86 -4.12 -15.99
CA ARG A 170 -7.77 -3.61 -17.03
C ARG A 170 -7.20 -2.34 -17.68
N CYS A 171 -6.76 -1.39 -16.86
CA CYS A 171 -6.26 -0.09 -17.31
C CYS A 171 -4.84 -0.14 -17.89
N ALA A 172 -4.02 -1.16 -17.57
CA ALA A 172 -2.71 -1.35 -18.16
C ALA A 172 -2.81 -1.71 -19.66
N SER A 173 -2.01 -1.06 -20.49
CA SER A 173 -1.91 -1.37 -21.93
C SER A 173 -1.14 -2.69 -22.18
N ALA A 174 -1.30 -3.29 -23.35
CA ALA A 174 -0.51 -4.44 -23.74
C ALA A 174 1.00 -4.07 -23.76
N GLY A 175 1.85 -4.85 -23.09
CA GLY A 175 3.27 -4.55 -22.91
C GLY A 175 3.55 -3.38 -21.95
N GLY A 176 2.51 -2.86 -21.28
CA GLY A 176 2.62 -1.88 -20.20
C GLY A 176 3.22 -2.48 -18.92
N PHE A 177 3.82 -1.63 -18.11
CA PHE A 177 4.44 -2.00 -16.84
C PHE A 177 3.59 -1.58 -15.65
N VAL A 178 3.62 -2.41 -14.60
CA VAL A 178 2.98 -2.10 -13.33
C VAL A 178 4.00 -2.32 -12.21
N LEU A 179 4.15 -1.32 -11.36
CA LEU A 179 5.02 -1.37 -10.19
C LEU A 179 4.15 -1.44 -8.94
N LEU A 180 4.27 -2.52 -8.18
CA LEU A 180 3.60 -2.67 -6.89
C LEU A 180 4.63 -2.75 -5.77
N ARG A 181 4.37 -2.04 -4.67
CA ARG A 181 5.15 -2.14 -3.42
C ARG A 181 4.20 -2.24 -2.25
N GLU A 182 4.24 -3.36 -1.51
CA GLU A 182 3.32 -3.56 -0.40
C GLU A 182 3.97 -4.24 0.80
N PRO A 183 3.53 -3.96 2.03
CA PRO A 183 3.86 -4.78 3.18
C PRO A 183 3.23 -6.17 3.05
N THR A 184 3.97 -7.20 3.48
CA THR A 184 3.53 -8.61 3.40
C THR A 184 3.32 -9.24 4.77
N ILE A 185 3.22 -8.42 5.79
CA ILE A 185 2.98 -8.81 7.18
C ILE A 185 1.69 -8.17 7.68
N SER A 186 1.07 -8.72 8.72
CA SER A 186 -0.20 -8.20 9.27
C SER A 186 -0.14 -6.77 9.79
N MET A 187 1.07 -6.24 10.06
CA MET A 187 1.29 -4.94 10.69
C MET A 187 0.67 -4.85 12.11
N GLY A 188 0.53 -5.99 12.79
CA GLY A 188 -0.08 -6.12 14.10
C GLY A 188 -1.52 -6.61 14.06
N ASP A 189 -2.19 -6.59 15.20
CA ASP A 189 -3.60 -6.95 15.33
C ASP A 189 -4.46 -5.71 15.06
N TRP A 190 -5.09 -5.61 13.89
CA TRP A 190 -5.90 -4.46 13.47
C TRP A 190 -7.23 -4.31 14.24
N ARG A 191 -7.58 -5.26 15.10
CA ARG A 191 -8.71 -5.15 16.03
C ARG A 191 -8.40 -4.23 17.21
N LYS A 192 -7.12 -3.86 17.38
CA LYS A 192 -6.63 -3.03 18.48
C LYS A 192 -6.00 -1.75 17.90
N PRO A 193 -6.08 -0.63 18.61
CA PRO A 193 -5.34 0.58 18.24
C PRO A 193 -3.84 0.29 18.08
N ARG A 194 -3.22 0.84 17.03
CA ARG A 194 -1.80 0.64 16.72
C ARG A 194 -1.14 2.00 16.50
N GLU A 195 -0.08 2.26 17.25
CA GLU A 195 0.65 3.52 17.16
C GLU A 195 1.24 3.74 15.75
N GLY A 196 0.95 4.89 15.15
CA GLY A 196 1.48 5.30 13.85
C GLY A 196 0.89 4.56 12.64
N LEU A 197 -0.23 3.85 12.82
CA LEU A 197 -0.96 3.18 11.75
C LEU A 197 -2.43 3.61 11.76
N SER A 198 -3.06 3.64 10.59
CA SER A 198 -4.49 3.81 10.49
C SER A 198 -5.25 2.60 11.07
N LYS A 199 -6.55 2.78 11.30
CA LYS A 199 -7.41 1.76 11.91
C LYS A 199 -7.41 0.44 11.14
N HIS A 200 -7.45 0.53 9.81
CA HIS A 200 -7.66 -0.63 8.94
C HIS A 200 -6.39 -1.13 8.25
N GLU A 201 -5.30 -0.40 8.37
CA GLU A 201 -4.04 -0.67 7.69
C GLU A 201 -3.54 -2.09 8.01
N ARG A 202 -3.37 -2.91 7.00
CA ARG A 202 -2.80 -4.27 7.10
C ARG A 202 -2.03 -4.60 5.82
N GLY A 203 -0.97 -5.38 5.95
CA GLY A 203 -0.25 -5.86 4.76
C GLY A 203 -1.06 -6.91 3.98
N ILE A 204 -0.52 -7.32 2.84
CA ILE A 204 -1.12 -8.33 1.98
C ILE A 204 -0.27 -9.59 2.05
N PRO A 205 -0.83 -10.74 2.49
CA PRO A 205 -0.07 -12.00 2.55
C PRO A 205 0.58 -12.30 1.19
N LEU A 206 1.91 -12.55 1.21
CA LEU A 206 2.70 -12.70 -0.02
C LEU A 206 2.16 -13.78 -0.97
N HIS A 207 1.66 -14.89 -0.43
CA HIS A 207 1.11 -15.96 -1.27
C HIS A 207 -0.22 -15.57 -1.91
N LEU A 208 -1.08 -14.81 -1.22
CA LEU A 208 -2.33 -14.30 -1.79
C LEU A 208 -2.05 -13.25 -2.87
N MET A 209 -1.06 -12.37 -2.67
CA MET A 209 -0.64 -11.41 -3.69
C MET A 209 -0.12 -12.12 -4.94
N ARG A 210 0.71 -13.17 -4.78
CA ARG A 210 1.21 -13.98 -5.91
C ARG A 210 0.08 -14.67 -6.66
N GLN A 211 -0.84 -15.28 -5.93
CA GLN A 211 -2.03 -15.92 -6.51
C GLN A 211 -2.85 -14.92 -7.31
N LEU A 212 -3.16 -13.77 -6.73
CA LEU A 212 -3.93 -12.71 -7.39
C LEU A 212 -3.24 -12.18 -8.65
N ILE A 213 -1.92 -11.91 -8.60
CA ILE A 213 -1.13 -11.48 -9.76
C ILE A 213 -1.22 -12.51 -10.90
N GLN A 214 -1.13 -13.80 -10.57
CA GLN A 214 -1.21 -14.89 -11.53
C GLN A 214 -2.63 -15.04 -12.10
N GLU A 215 -3.67 -15.03 -11.26
CA GLU A 215 -5.08 -15.15 -11.65
C GLU A 215 -5.52 -14.04 -12.59
N VAL A 216 -5.06 -12.81 -12.32
CA VAL A 216 -5.36 -11.64 -13.15
C VAL A 216 -4.65 -11.68 -14.50
N GLY A 217 -3.54 -12.41 -14.60
CA GLY A 217 -2.81 -12.64 -15.85
C GLY A 217 -1.56 -11.79 -16.05
N PHE A 218 -1.06 -11.15 -15.00
CA PHE A 218 0.22 -10.43 -15.07
C PHE A 218 1.41 -11.39 -15.23
N LYS A 219 2.39 -10.96 -16.02
CA LYS A 219 3.72 -11.60 -16.07
C LYS A 219 4.65 -10.90 -15.07
N VAL A 220 5.31 -11.67 -14.22
CA VAL A 220 6.26 -11.15 -13.22
C VAL A 220 7.63 -10.97 -13.87
N VAL A 221 8.06 -9.73 -14.07
CA VAL A 221 9.40 -9.36 -14.52
C VAL A 221 10.38 -9.43 -13.35
N SER A 222 9.97 -8.96 -12.19
CA SER A 222 10.78 -8.99 -10.97
C SER A 222 9.90 -9.07 -9.73
N GLU A 223 10.28 -9.93 -8.77
CA GLU A 223 9.75 -9.96 -7.41
C GLU A 223 10.93 -9.81 -6.45
N ARG A 224 10.90 -8.80 -5.58
CA ARG A 224 11.98 -8.55 -4.63
C ARG A 224 11.41 -8.26 -3.24
N ARG A 225 11.84 -9.03 -2.25
CA ARG A 225 11.50 -8.76 -0.84
C ARG A 225 12.45 -7.71 -0.28
N PHE A 226 11.96 -6.88 0.63
CA PHE A 226 12.70 -5.80 1.25
C PHE A 226 12.25 -5.58 2.70
N CYS A 227 12.93 -4.68 3.39
CA CYS A 227 12.69 -4.36 4.79
C CYS A 227 12.88 -5.56 5.72
N PHE A 228 14.11 -6.05 5.78
CA PHE A 228 14.50 -7.08 6.75
C PHE A 228 14.37 -6.55 8.17
N ALA A 229 13.65 -7.28 9.03
CA ALA A 229 13.25 -6.77 10.34
C ALA A 229 14.39 -6.20 11.21
N PRO A 230 15.60 -6.79 11.31
CA PRO A 230 16.71 -6.21 12.05
C PRO A 230 17.16 -4.84 11.53
N ILE A 231 17.20 -4.65 10.20
CA ILE A 231 17.54 -3.36 9.60
C ILE A 231 16.46 -2.34 9.88
N MET A 232 15.20 -2.71 9.78
CA MET A 232 14.07 -1.83 10.14
C MET A 232 14.12 -1.41 11.61
N TYR A 233 14.39 -2.35 12.51
CA TYR A 233 14.52 -2.06 13.93
C TYR A 233 15.65 -1.04 14.18
N LEU A 234 16.81 -1.25 13.56
CA LEU A 234 17.96 -0.35 13.66
C LEU A 234 17.65 1.05 13.09
N ASN A 235 16.99 1.10 11.94
CA ASN A 235 16.52 2.33 11.29
C ASN A 235 15.64 3.17 12.24
N ARG A 236 14.65 2.50 12.88
CA ARG A 236 13.76 3.16 13.85
C ARG A 236 14.51 3.60 15.12
N LYS A 237 15.34 2.72 15.69
CA LYS A 237 16.08 3.01 16.93
C LYS A 237 17.06 4.18 16.77
N LEU A 238 17.76 4.25 15.65
CA LEU A 238 18.74 5.29 15.37
C LEU A 238 18.14 6.53 14.68
N LYS A 239 16.85 6.52 14.37
CA LYS A 239 16.13 7.60 13.64
C LYS A 239 16.89 8.02 12.36
N LYS A 240 17.50 7.07 11.64
CA LYS A 240 18.24 7.29 10.40
C LYS A 240 17.54 6.63 9.24
N ASN A 241 17.50 7.29 8.08
CA ASN A 241 16.99 6.67 6.85
C ASN A 241 18.07 5.80 6.18
N PHE A 242 18.26 4.58 6.67
CA PHE A 242 19.20 3.62 6.08
C PHE A 242 18.80 3.21 4.65
N TYR A 243 17.51 3.22 4.33
CA TYR A 243 17.00 2.89 3.00
C TYR A 243 17.24 3.99 1.95
N GLY A 244 17.82 5.12 2.32
CA GLY A 244 18.40 6.11 1.41
C GLY A 244 19.81 5.76 0.90
N SER A 245 20.39 4.61 1.31
CA SER A 245 21.72 4.17 0.89
C SER A 245 21.68 2.90 0.03
N ARG A 246 22.28 2.94 -1.16
CA ARG A 246 22.39 1.77 -2.05
C ARG A 246 23.12 0.59 -1.41
N LEU A 247 24.12 0.84 -0.58
CA LEU A 247 24.82 -0.22 0.14
C LEU A 247 23.87 -0.95 1.10
N THR A 248 23.10 -0.20 1.87
CA THR A 248 22.09 -0.77 2.77
C THR A 248 21.01 -1.54 2.01
N LEU A 249 20.55 -1.02 0.87
CA LEU A 249 19.55 -1.71 0.04
C LEU A 249 20.07 -3.05 -0.53
N ARG A 250 21.35 -3.10 -0.93
CA ARG A 250 22.01 -4.35 -1.35
C ARG A 250 22.08 -5.35 -0.21
N LEU A 251 22.52 -4.91 0.98
CA LEU A 251 22.61 -5.74 2.18
C LEU A 251 21.22 -6.24 2.59
N ASP A 252 20.23 -5.36 2.66
CA ASP A 252 18.84 -5.71 2.96
C ASP A 252 18.30 -6.77 1.98
N SER A 253 18.51 -6.56 0.68
CA SER A 253 18.08 -7.49 -0.37
C SER A 253 18.75 -8.87 -0.26
N MET A 254 20.02 -8.93 0.20
CA MET A 254 20.70 -10.19 0.47
C MET A 254 20.14 -10.88 1.72
N LEU A 255 19.98 -10.13 2.81
CA LEU A 255 19.47 -10.64 4.08
C LEU A 255 18.01 -11.09 3.97
N CYS A 256 17.21 -10.44 3.14
CA CYS A 256 15.83 -10.86 2.85
C CYS A 256 15.71 -12.25 2.20
N LYS A 257 16.79 -12.81 1.70
CA LYS A 257 16.81 -14.18 1.14
C LYS A 257 17.05 -15.26 2.20
N LEU A 258 17.61 -14.91 3.35
CA LEU A 258 17.98 -15.87 4.40
C LEU A 258 16.79 -16.56 5.06
N PRO A 259 15.73 -15.85 5.55
CA PRO A 259 14.64 -16.48 6.26
C PRO A 259 13.57 -17.05 5.30
N ILE A 260 13.96 -17.96 4.42
CA ILE A 260 13.04 -18.63 3.46
C ILE A 260 11.96 -19.41 4.17
N TRP A 261 12.27 -19.97 5.35
CA TRP A 261 11.35 -20.77 6.16
C TRP A 261 10.29 -19.95 6.90
N ASN A 262 10.58 -18.67 7.22
CA ASN A 262 9.68 -17.82 8.00
C ASN A 262 8.71 -17.08 7.09
N ARG A 263 7.57 -17.72 6.81
CA ARG A 263 6.49 -17.18 5.95
C ARG A 263 5.27 -16.71 6.74
N ARG A 264 5.39 -16.56 8.07
CA ARG A 264 4.27 -16.15 8.91
C ARG A 264 3.78 -14.76 8.52
N TYR A 265 2.48 -14.58 8.39
CA TYR A 265 1.88 -13.30 8.12
C TYR A 265 1.75 -12.46 9.40
N HIS A 266 1.20 -13.04 10.47
CA HIS A 266 1.18 -12.43 11.81
C HIS A 266 2.34 -12.99 12.65
N ALA A 267 2.94 -12.14 13.47
CA ALA A 267 4.06 -12.52 14.33
C ALA A 267 3.97 -11.81 15.67
N GLU A 268 4.02 -12.59 16.75
CA GLU A 268 3.96 -12.12 18.12
C GLU A 268 5.35 -12.00 18.73
N THR A 269 6.20 -13.00 18.51
CA THR A 269 7.54 -13.07 19.08
C THR A 269 8.61 -12.41 18.21
N ALA A 270 9.74 -12.04 18.82
CA ALA A 270 10.88 -11.44 18.09
C ALA A 270 11.46 -12.39 17.02
N LEU A 271 11.49 -13.71 17.30
CA LEU A 271 11.98 -14.71 16.34
C LEU A 271 11.06 -14.82 15.12
N GLU A 272 9.76 -14.77 15.33
CA GLU A 272 8.77 -14.78 14.25
C GLU A 272 8.83 -13.52 13.40
N LYS A 273 9.27 -12.40 13.96
CA LYS A 273 9.51 -11.13 13.26
C LYS A 273 10.79 -11.13 12.42
N PHE A 274 11.65 -12.14 12.55
CA PHE A 274 12.89 -12.24 11.76
C PHE A 274 12.60 -12.66 10.32
N ARG A 275 12.10 -11.73 9.52
CA ARG A 275 11.70 -11.91 8.12
C ARG A 275 11.67 -10.59 7.37
N PRO A 276 11.60 -10.59 6.02
CA PRO A 276 11.21 -9.43 5.23
C PRO A 276 9.77 -9.00 5.55
N SER A 277 9.50 -7.70 5.52
CA SER A 277 8.18 -7.15 5.79
C SER A 277 7.47 -6.60 4.56
N GLY A 278 8.14 -6.50 3.42
CA GLY A 278 7.55 -5.99 2.20
C GLY A 278 8.04 -6.67 0.93
N VAL A 279 7.32 -6.43 -0.15
CA VAL A 279 7.60 -6.92 -1.51
C VAL A 279 7.46 -5.81 -2.52
N PHE A 280 8.37 -5.82 -3.51
CA PHE A 280 8.27 -5.09 -4.75
C PHE A 280 7.99 -6.05 -5.90
N TYR A 281 7.04 -5.69 -6.75
CA TYR A 281 6.79 -6.32 -8.04
C TYR A 281 7.02 -5.33 -9.17
N VAL A 282 7.68 -5.79 -10.21
CA VAL A 282 7.64 -5.23 -11.55
C VAL A 282 6.90 -6.23 -12.41
N LEU A 283 5.75 -5.82 -12.91
CA LEU A 283 4.83 -6.66 -13.68
C LEU A 283 4.70 -6.11 -15.10
N THR A 284 4.27 -6.96 -16.03
CA THR A 284 3.84 -6.54 -17.37
C THR A 284 2.57 -7.28 -17.76
N LYS A 285 1.75 -6.62 -18.60
CA LYS A 285 0.53 -7.18 -19.17
C LYS A 285 0.82 -7.82 -20.52
#